data_37bdeaf59a4a3f9557c38a20017b0919
#
_entry.id   37bdeaf59a4a3f9557c38a20017b0919
#
_cell.length_a   1.000
_cell.length_b   1.000
_cell.length_c   1.000
_cell.angle_alpha   90.00
_cell.angle_beta   90.00
_cell.angle_gamma   90.00
#
_symmetry.space_group_name_H-M   'P 1'
#
loop_
_entity.id
_entity.type
_entity.pdbx_description
1 polymer ?
#
loop_
_entity_poly.entity_id
_entity_poly.type
_entity_poly.pdbx_seq_one_letter_code
_entity_poly.pdbx_strand_id
1 'polypeptide(L)'
;NNGPLRGAKSDLYEGGIRVPFAMQWVGTIPANLTYTEPVISLDILSTIAAITEVEISPARPLDGVNLIPYLTGKNSGSPHDQLFWRKWEQQGMAVRSVSTKLVANVKRNNQNHAVYDLESDLSERENIRWQSPEKTQQLIDAWEKWNKPMKDRVFPTLGADDWWEHK
;
A
#
# COMPACT_ATOMS: atom_id res chain seq x y z
N ASN A 1 10.80 2.55 17.61
CA ASN A 1 11.39 1.29 17.19
C ASN A 1 10.34 0.45 16.48
N ASN A 2 10.55 0.16 15.19
CA ASN A 2 9.63 -0.62 14.37
C ASN A 2 9.99 -2.11 14.29
N GLY A 3 10.97 -2.55 15.10
CA GLY A 3 11.36 -3.95 15.08
C GLY A 3 10.21 -4.89 15.42
N PRO A 4 10.06 -6.02 14.71
CA PRO A 4 11.05 -6.59 13.77
C PRO A 4 10.99 -6.05 12.34
N LEU A 5 10.08 -5.12 12.01
CA LEU A 5 9.85 -4.60 10.67
C LEU A 5 11.02 -3.73 10.21
N ARG A 6 11.39 -3.85 8.94
CA ARG A 6 12.43 -3.03 8.31
C ARG A 6 11.93 -1.63 8.01
N GLY A 7 12.81 -0.64 8.13
CA GLY A 7 12.56 0.74 7.77
C GLY A 7 11.82 1.54 8.84
N ALA A 8 11.57 2.80 8.52
CA ALA A 8 10.95 3.78 9.40
C ALA A 8 10.08 4.75 8.57
N LYS A 9 9.53 5.78 9.22
CA LYS A 9 8.77 6.84 8.54
C LYS A 9 9.48 7.29 7.26
N SER A 10 8.73 7.36 6.18
CA SER A 10 9.17 7.69 4.82
C SER A 10 9.82 6.54 4.03
N ASP A 11 10.05 5.38 4.61
CA ASP A 11 10.44 4.20 3.84
C ASP A 11 9.23 3.48 3.24
N LEU A 12 9.47 2.70 2.19
CA LEU A 12 8.45 1.83 1.58
C LEU A 12 8.53 0.38 2.07
N TYR A 13 9.44 0.09 2.99
CA TYR A 13 9.48 -1.18 3.73
C TYR A 13 8.34 -1.25 4.75
N GLU A 14 8.04 -2.45 5.25
CA GLU A 14 6.91 -2.67 6.17
C GLU A 14 6.94 -1.74 7.40
N GLY A 15 8.12 -1.46 7.97
CA GLY A 15 8.25 -0.54 9.10
C GLY A 15 7.97 0.93 8.78
N GLY A 16 7.90 1.30 7.50
CA GLY A 16 7.57 2.66 7.07
C GLY A 16 6.11 2.85 6.63
N ILE A 17 5.45 1.76 6.20
CA ILE A 17 4.07 1.82 5.68
C ILE A 17 3.05 1.09 6.55
N ARG A 18 3.47 0.11 7.36
CA ARG A 18 2.58 -0.65 8.24
C ARG A 18 2.42 0.06 9.57
N VAL A 19 1.20 0.49 9.85
CA VAL A 19 0.84 1.19 11.07
C VAL A 19 -0.21 0.41 11.85
N PRO A 20 -0.25 0.49 13.19
CA PRO A 20 -1.34 -0.04 13.99
C PRO A 20 -2.67 0.58 13.57
N PHE A 21 -3.67 -0.26 13.36
CA PHE A 21 -5.04 0.17 13.05
C PHE A 21 -6.02 -0.62 13.90
N ALA A 22 -6.98 0.05 14.49
CA ALA A 22 -8.06 -0.55 15.26
C ALA A 22 -9.40 0.08 14.89
N MET A 23 -10.42 -0.74 14.78
CA MET A 23 -11.79 -0.33 14.49
C MET A 23 -12.75 -1.01 15.47
N GLN A 24 -13.76 -0.30 15.93
CA GLN A 24 -14.81 -0.85 16.77
C GLN A 24 -16.18 -0.42 16.25
N TRP A 25 -17.08 -1.37 16.16
CA TRP A 25 -18.50 -1.13 15.92
C TRP A 25 -19.32 -2.17 16.67
N VAL A 26 -19.76 -1.78 17.85
CA VAL A 26 -20.51 -2.69 18.76
C VAL A 26 -21.78 -3.20 18.06
N GLY A 27 -21.99 -4.50 18.13
CA GLY A 27 -23.13 -5.19 17.50
C GLY A 27 -22.95 -5.50 16.01
N THR A 28 -21.91 -4.99 15.35
CA THR A 28 -21.64 -5.25 13.92
C THR A 28 -20.31 -5.97 13.71
N ILE A 29 -19.22 -5.45 14.24
CA ILE A 29 -17.90 -6.10 14.15
C ILE A 29 -17.72 -6.98 15.38
N PRO A 30 -17.32 -8.27 15.19
CA PRO A 30 -17.06 -9.18 16.31
C PRO A 30 -16.01 -8.62 17.27
N ALA A 31 -16.24 -8.80 18.57
CA ALA A 31 -15.23 -8.45 19.58
C ALA A 31 -14.01 -9.35 19.47
N ASN A 32 -12.83 -8.83 19.81
CA ASN A 32 -11.55 -9.54 19.81
C ASN A 32 -11.13 -10.10 18.43
N LEU A 33 -11.67 -9.58 17.34
CA LEU A 33 -11.26 -9.93 16.00
C LEU A 33 -9.86 -9.41 15.73
N THR A 34 -8.96 -10.28 15.26
CA THR A 34 -7.70 -9.88 14.59
C THR A 34 -7.83 -10.17 13.12
N TYR A 35 -7.81 -9.13 12.29
CA TYR A 35 -7.87 -9.25 10.84
C TYR A 35 -6.45 -9.15 10.28
N THR A 36 -6.01 -10.15 9.53
CA THR A 36 -4.61 -10.32 9.10
C THR A 36 -4.34 -9.94 7.66
N GLU A 37 -5.42 -9.81 6.85
CA GLU A 37 -5.26 -9.43 5.44
C GLU A 37 -4.86 -7.96 5.30
N PRO A 38 -4.12 -7.61 4.24
CA PRO A 38 -3.72 -6.24 3.97
C PRO A 38 -4.91 -5.31 3.77
N VAL A 39 -4.92 -4.21 4.52
CA VAL A 39 -5.86 -3.09 4.39
C VAL A 39 -5.06 -1.79 4.26
N ILE A 40 -5.69 -0.74 3.74
CA ILE A 40 -5.04 0.55 3.55
C ILE A 40 -5.93 1.70 4.06
N SER A 41 -5.34 2.83 4.41
CA SER A 41 -6.08 3.99 4.95
C SER A 41 -7.19 4.51 4.01
N LEU A 42 -7.09 4.27 2.71
CA LEU A 42 -8.13 4.61 1.74
C LEU A 42 -9.44 3.85 1.98
N ASP A 43 -9.38 2.68 2.61
CA ASP A 43 -10.54 1.85 2.93
C ASP A 43 -11.45 2.50 4.00
N ILE A 44 -10.89 3.40 4.81
CA ILE A 44 -11.66 4.10 5.85
C ILE A 44 -12.80 4.90 5.21
N LEU A 45 -12.50 5.71 4.19
CA LEU A 45 -13.52 6.51 3.52
C LEU A 45 -14.55 5.64 2.80
N SER A 46 -14.10 4.60 2.09
CA SER A 46 -14.98 3.67 1.38
C SER A 46 -15.91 2.92 2.35
N THR A 47 -15.38 2.54 3.51
CA THR A 47 -16.17 1.90 4.58
C THR A 47 -17.22 2.86 5.16
N ILE A 48 -16.83 4.10 5.46
CA ILE A 48 -17.75 5.11 5.99
C ILE A 48 -18.84 5.44 4.97
N ALA A 49 -18.49 5.65 3.71
CA ALA A 49 -19.47 5.93 2.65
C ALA A 49 -20.50 4.81 2.50
N ALA A 50 -20.04 3.55 2.57
CA ALA A 50 -20.95 2.40 2.51
C ALA A 50 -21.88 2.29 3.73
N ILE A 51 -21.37 2.60 4.94
CA ILE A 51 -22.17 2.56 6.18
C ILE A 51 -23.23 3.67 6.19
N THR A 52 -22.88 4.84 5.68
CA THR A 52 -23.75 6.02 5.68
C THR A 52 -24.64 6.11 4.42
N GLU A 53 -24.53 5.12 3.53
CA GLU A 53 -25.28 5.05 2.27
C GLU A 53 -25.10 6.30 1.40
N VAL A 54 -23.93 6.96 1.51
CA VAL A 54 -23.58 8.10 0.67
C VAL A 54 -23.29 7.63 -0.74
N GLU A 55 -23.99 8.19 -1.70
CA GLU A 55 -23.76 7.92 -3.11
C GLU A 55 -22.42 8.47 -3.57
N ILE A 56 -21.54 7.59 -4.06
CA ILE A 56 -20.25 7.96 -4.62
C ILE A 56 -20.41 8.17 -6.12
N SER A 57 -20.01 9.34 -6.59
CA SER A 57 -20.06 9.66 -8.02
C SER A 57 -19.23 8.69 -8.85
N PRO A 58 -19.81 8.06 -9.89
CA PRO A 58 -19.06 7.18 -10.80
C PRO A 58 -17.88 7.90 -11.51
N ALA A 59 -17.95 9.23 -11.64
CA ALA A 59 -16.88 10.03 -12.23
C ALA A 59 -15.67 10.21 -11.29
N ARG A 60 -15.82 9.87 -10.00
CA ARG A 60 -14.76 9.94 -8.98
C ARG A 60 -14.90 8.75 -8.04
N PRO A 61 -14.59 7.53 -8.52
CA PRO A 61 -14.65 6.34 -7.70
C PRO A 61 -13.64 6.44 -6.54
N LEU A 62 -13.94 5.79 -5.43
CA LEU A 62 -12.99 5.66 -4.33
C LEU A 62 -12.02 4.52 -4.63
N ASP A 63 -10.75 4.72 -4.28
CA ASP A 63 -9.71 3.69 -4.46
C ASP A 63 -9.73 2.62 -3.35
N GLY A 64 -10.37 2.92 -2.21
CA GLY A 64 -10.50 1.99 -1.10
C GLY A 64 -11.69 1.03 -1.23
N VAL A 65 -11.74 0.05 -0.36
CA VAL A 65 -12.76 -1.00 -0.28
C VAL A 65 -13.57 -0.87 1.02
N ASN A 66 -14.86 -1.20 0.98
CA ASN A 66 -15.66 -1.35 2.20
C ASN A 66 -15.22 -2.59 2.99
N LEU A 67 -14.66 -2.39 4.17
CA LEU A 67 -14.14 -3.46 5.01
C LEU A 67 -15.21 -4.24 5.78
N ILE A 68 -16.42 -3.71 5.96
CA ILE A 68 -17.44 -4.36 6.79
C ILE A 68 -17.77 -5.80 6.35
N PRO A 69 -17.96 -6.11 5.06
CA PRO A 69 -18.21 -7.48 4.64
C PRO A 69 -17.09 -8.46 5.02
N TYR A 70 -15.84 -8.03 4.99
CA TYR A 70 -14.69 -8.84 5.36
C TYR A 70 -14.56 -9.00 6.88
N LEU A 71 -14.74 -7.93 7.64
CA LEU A 71 -14.68 -7.95 9.11
C LEU A 71 -15.85 -8.72 9.75
N THR A 72 -16.96 -8.87 9.05
CA THR A 72 -18.14 -9.62 9.51
C THR A 72 -18.21 -11.05 8.96
N GLY A 73 -17.20 -11.47 8.17
CA GLY A 73 -17.14 -12.81 7.58
C GLY A 73 -18.11 -13.04 6.42
N LYS A 74 -18.76 -12.00 5.89
CA LYS A 74 -19.62 -12.12 4.69
C LYS A 74 -18.80 -12.32 3.43
N ASN A 75 -17.61 -11.72 3.35
CA ASN A 75 -16.63 -11.95 2.30
C ASN A 75 -15.42 -12.67 2.89
N SER A 76 -14.85 -13.60 2.12
CA SER A 76 -13.60 -14.30 2.42
C SER A 76 -12.46 -13.71 1.62
N GLY A 77 -11.21 -13.96 2.05
CA GLY A 77 -9.99 -13.51 1.37
C GLY A 77 -9.61 -12.07 1.66
N SER A 78 -8.69 -11.55 0.86
CA SER A 78 -8.18 -10.19 0.99
C SER A 78 -9.09 -9.17 0.31
N PRO A 79 -9.33 -7.98 0.91
CA PRO A 79 -10.04 -6.88 0.25
C PRO A 79 -9.28 -6.34 -0.97
N HIS A 80 -7.97 -6.52 -1.02
CA HIS A 80 -7.12 -6.07 -2.09
C HIS A 80 -6.25 -7.21 -2.63
N ASP A 81 -6.21 -7.36 -3.96
CA ASP A 81 -5.26 -8.25 -4.62
C ASP A 81 -3.84 -7.68 -4.51
N GLN A 82 -3.73 -6.37 -4.65
CA GLN A 82 -2.46 -5.65 -4.59
C GLN A 82 -2.66 -4.24 -4.01
N LEU A 83 -1.65 -3.78 -3.26
CA LEU A 83 -1.52 -2.41 -2.79
C LEU A 83 -0.29 -1.77 -3.42
N PHE A 84 -0.40 -0.47 -3.76
CA PHE A 84 0.62 0.25 -4.50
C PHE A 84 1.04 1.52 -3.77
N TRP A 85 2.35 1.83 -3.86
CA TRP A 85 2.91 3.08 -3.34
C TRP A 85 3.86 3.71 -4.36
N ARG A 86 3.77 5.02 -4.46
CA ARG A 86 4.69 5.85 -5.22
C ARG A 86 5.26 6.95 -4.34
N LYS A 87 6.57 6.98 -4.20
CA LYS A 87 7.28 8.02 -3.49
C LYS A 87 8.06 8.86 -4.47
N TRP A 88 7.60 10.08 -4.69
CA TRP A 88 8.16 10.93 -5.74
C TRP A 88 9.58 11.40 -5.46
N GLU A 89 9.87 11.86 -4.24
CA GLU A 89 11.15 12.45 -3.87
C GLU A 89 12.36 11.55 -4.05
N GLN A 90 12.17 10.25 -3.93
CA GLN A 90 13.20 9.23 -4.10
C GLN A 90 12.93 8.34 -5.30
N GLN A 91 11.94 8.71 -6.11
CA GLN A 91 11.43 7.85 -7.17
C GLN A 91 11.23 6.41 -6.67
N GLY A 92 10.79 6.28 -5.42
CA GLY A 92 10.54 5.00 -4.79
C GLY A 92 9.20 4.44 -5.24
N MET A 93 9.16 3.14 -5.40
CA MET A 93 7.95 2.39 -5.68
C MET A 93 7.84 1.16 -4.80
N ALA A 94 6.61 0.77 -4.47
CA ALA A 94 6.35 -0.53 -3.89
C ALA A 94 5.03 -1.10 -4.41
N VAL A 95 5.00 -2.42 -4.52
CA VAL A 95 3.79 -3.22 -4.75
C VAL A 95 3.75 -4.30 -3.71
N ARG A 96 2.62 -4.47 -3.06
CA ARG A 96 2.38 -5.56 -2.15
C ARG A 96 1.17 -6.37 -2.60
N SER A 97 1.34 -7.65 -2.81
CA SER A 97 0.26 -8.64 -2.78
C SER A 97 0.08 -9.15 -1.34
N VAL A 98 -0.78 -10.12 -1.12
CA VAL A 98 -1.00 -10.68 0.23
C VAL A 98 0.32 -11.12 0.88
N SER A 99 1.12 -11.93 0.19
CA SER A 99 2.35 -12.52 0.74
C SER A 99 3.65 -11.98 0.15
N THR A 100 3.59 -11.27 -0.97
CA THR A 100 4.81 -10.86 -1.67
C THR A 100 4.86 -9.36 -1.83
N LYS A 101 6.06 -8.79 -1.68
CA LYS A 101 6.26 -7.35 -1.84
C LYS A 101 7.48 -7.06 -2.69
N LEU A 102 7.31 -6.14 -3.62
CA LEU A 102 8.40 -5.52 -4.38
C LEU A 102 8.62 -4.11 -3.85
N VAL A 103 9.88 -3.76 -3.62
CA VAL A 103 10.31 -2.39 -3.30
C VAL A 103 11.42 -1.99 -4.24
N ALA A 104 11.35 -0.80 -4.80
CA ALA A 104 12.43 -0.22 -5.60
C ALA A 104 12.67 1.24 -5.25
N ASN A 105 13.92 1.66 -5.42
CA ASN A 105 14.33 3.05 -5.39
C ASN A 105 14.99 3.39 -6.73
N VAL A 106 14.32 4.19 -7.53
CA VAL A 106 14.69 4.45 -8.93
C VAL A 106 15.84 5.47 -9.06
N LYS A 107 16.13 6.25 -8.02
CA LYS A 107 17.16 7.32 -8.06
C LYS A 107 18.59 6.84 -8.38
N ARG A 108 18.87 5.57 -8.34
CA ARG A 108 20.22 5.02 -8.55
C ARG A 108 20.36 4.32 -9.87
N ASN A 109 19.86 4.82 -10.97
CA ASN A 109 20.07 4.32 -12.34
C ASN A 109 20.15 2.78 -12.50
N ASN A 110 19.80 2.06 -11.49
CA ASN A 110 19.72 0.62 -11.45
C ASN A 110 18.31 0.27 -11.00
N GLN A 111 17.68 -0.55 -11.77
CA GLN A 111 16.48 -1.30 -11.45
C GLN A 111 16.70 -2.17 -10.19
N ASN A 112 17.03 -1.54 -9.07
CA ASN A 112 17.24 -2.21 -7.79
C ASN A 112 15.87 -2.58 -7.18
N HIS A 113 15.12 -3.38 -7.94
CA HIS A 113 13.96 -4.04 -7.39
C HIS A 113 14.42 -5.10 -6.39
N ALA A 114 13.90 -5.03 -5.19
CA ALA A 114 14.01 -6.10 -4.21
C ALA A 114 12.62 -6.71 -4.02
N VAL A 115 12.56 -8.03 -3.98
CA VAL A 115 11.32 -8.79 -3.76
C VAL A 115 11.46 -9.61 -2.50
N TYR A 116 10.42 -9.60 -1.67
CA TYR A 116 10.39 -10.26 -0.38
C TYR A 116 9.15 -11.14 -0.28
N ASP A 117 9.30 -12.29 0.35
CA ASP A 117 8.19 -13.12 0.79
C ASP A 117 7.83 -12.73 2.23
N LEU A 118 6.76 -11.97 2.40
CA LEU A 118 6.34 -11.46 3.71
C LEU A 118 5.74 -12.52 4.63
N GLU A 119 5.42 -13.70 4.10
CA GLU A 119 4.91 -14.80 4.90
C GLU A 119 6.04 -15.43 5.73
N SER A 120 7.21 -15.60 5.13
CA SER A 120 8.39 -16.18 5.78
C SER A 120 9.39 -15.11 6.27
N ASP A 121 9.44 -13.94 5.65
CA ASP A 121 10.39 -12.85 5.91
C ASP A 121 9.70 -11.49 6.06
N LEU A 122 8.91 -11.32 7.12
CA LEU A 122 8.25 -10.05 7.43
C LEU A 122 9.24 -8.89 7.65
N SER A 123 10.50 -9.23 7.95
CA SER A 123 11.59 -8.26 8.18
C SER A 123 12.28 -7.80 6.89
N GLU A 124 11.87 -8.31 5.75
CA GLU A 124 12.39 -7.91 4.41
C GLU A 124 13.92 -7.98 4.32
N ARG A 125 14.52 -9.08 4.80
CA ARG A 125 15.97 -9.30 4.84
C ARG A 125 16.51 -10.02 3.61
N GLU A 126 15.74 -10.99 3.10
CA GLU A 126 16.14 -11.85 2.00
C GLU A 126 15.49 -11.41 0.70
N ASN A 127 16.31 -10.89 -0.23
CA ASN A 127 15.83 -10.50 -1.55
C ASN A 127 15.75 -11.73 -2.47
N ILE A 128 14.53 -12.19 -2.75
CA ILE A 128 14.22 -13.36 -3.57
C ILE A 128 14.03 -13.02 -5.07
N ARG A 129 14.35 -11.83 -5.51
CA ARG A 129 14.14 -11.35 -6.89
C ARG A 129 14.62 -12.35 -7.95
N TRP A 130 15.81 -12.92 -7.74
CA TRP A 130 16.43 -13.84 -8.69
C TRP A 130 15.91 -15.26 -8.60
N GLN A 131 15.27 -15.62 -7.49
CA GLN A 131 14.63 -16.91 -7.27
C GLN A 131 13.24 -16.98 -7.94
N SER A 132 12.61 -15.80 -8.17
CA SER A 132 11.28 -15.69 -8.75
C SER A 132 11.20 -14.57 -9.81
N PRO A 133 11.92 -14.69 -10.94
CA PRO A 133 12.00 -13.63 -11.94
C PRO A 133 10.65 -13.32 -12.59
N GLU A 134 9.83 -14.33 -12.84
CA GLU A 134 8.48 -14.14 -13.42
C GLU A 134 7.57 -13.35 -12.49
N LYS A 135 7.55 -13.72 -11.20
CA LYS A 135 6.77 -13.00 -10.18
C LYS A 135 7.27 -11.57 -10.01
N THR A 136 8.57 -11.37 -10.07
CA THR A 136 9.18 -10.03 -10.05
C THR A 136 8.66 -9.19 -11.21
N GLN A 137 8.66 -9.74 -12.42
CA GLN A 137 8.19 -9.03 -13.60
C GLN A 137 6.68 -8.72 -13.52
N GLN A 138 5.87 -9.67 -13.05
CA GLN A 138 4.43 -9.45 -12.83
C GLN A 138 4.16 -8.28 -11.87
N LEU A 139 4.93 -8.14 -10.80
CA LEU A 139 4.78 -7.03 -9.85
C LEU A 139 5.22 -5.69 -10.47
N ILE A 140 6.27 -5.68 -11.29
CA ILE A 140 6.71 -4.49 -12.04
C ILE A 140 5.61 -4.06 -13.01
N ASP A 141 5.10 -4.97 -13.81
CA ASP A 141 4.06 -4.70 -14.82
C ASP A 141 2.76 -4.19 -14.15
N ALA A 142 2.41 -4.76 -13.00
CA ALA A 142 1.26 -4.34 -12.23
C ALA A 142 1.43 -2.89 -11.74
N TRP A 143 2.62 -2.53 -11.21
CA TRP A 143 2.91 -1.18 -10.77
C TRP A 143 2.90 -0.19 -11.94
N GLU A 144 3.51 -0.53 -13.06
CA GLU A 144 3.54 0.32 -14.25
C GLU A 144 2.13 0.58 -14.78
N LYS A 145 1.29 -0.46 -14.83
CA LYS A 145 -0.12 -0.34 -15.20
C LYS A 145 -0.88 0.59 -14.27
N TRP A 146 -0.70 0.44 -12.95
CA TRP A 146 -1.33 1.30 -11.95
C TRP A 146 -0.80 2.74 -12.03
N ASN A 147 0.51 2.93 -12.25
CA ASN A 147 1.15 4.25 -12.28
C ASN A 147 0.86 5.04 -13.56
N LYS A 148 0.59 4.36 -14.68
CA LYS A 148 0.41 4.98 -15.99
C LYS A 148 -0.64 6.12 -16.03
N PRO A 149 -1.84 6.01 -15.42
CA PRO A 149 -2.83 7.08 -15.38
C PRO A 149 -2.55 8.15 -14.32
N MET A 150 -1.55 7.95 -13.46
CA MET A 150 -1.27 8.86 -12.36
C MET A 150 -0.66 10.17 -12.85
N LYS A 151 -1.17 11.27 -12.34
CA LYS A 151 -0.60 12.60 -12.64
C LYS A 151 0.79 12.74 -12.00
N ASP A 152 1.62 13.56 -12.64
CA ASP A 152 2.84 14.04 -12.01
C ASP A 152 2.54 14.86 -10.76
N ARG A 153 3.57 15.01 -9.91
CA ARG A 153 3.42 15.82 -8.69
C ARG A 153 3.01 17.24 -9.02
N VAL A 154 2.10 17.76 -8.23
CA VAL A 154 1.66 19.16 -8.32
C VAL A 154 2.55 20.08 -7.49
N PHE A 155 3.12 19.55 -6.40
CA PHE A 155 3.97 20.31 -5.48
C PHE A 155 5.45 19.99 -5.70
N PRO A 156 6.35 20.98 -5.57
CA PRO A 156 7.78 20.74 -5.62
C PRO A 156 8.23 19.83 -4.46
N THR A 157 9.46 19.34 -4.55
CA THR A 157 10.08 18.53 -3.50
C THR A 157 10.18 19.34 -2.21
N LEU A 158 9.83 18.75 -1.07
CA LEU A 158 10.07 19.35 0.25
C LEU A 158 11.57 19.66 0.40
N GLY A 159 11.92 20.93 0.64
CA GLY A 159 13.30 21.39 0.71
C GLY A 159 13.84 21.96 -0.61
N ALA A 160 13.03 22.08 -1.66
CA ALA A 160 13.36 22.96 -2.78
C ALA A 160 13.25 24.42 -2.28
N ASP A 161 14.34 25.18 -2.41
CA ASP A 161 14.42 26.55 -1.89
C ASP A 161 13.48 27.53 -2.60
N ASP A 162 12.87 27.12 -3.70
CA ASP A 162 12.05 27.92 -4.60
C ASP A 162 10.56 27.54 -4.63
N TRP A 163 10.09 26.69 -3.69
CA TRP A 163 8.69 26.22 -3.71
C TRP A 163 7.63 27.33 -3.57
N TRP A 164 7.99 28.50 -3.01
CA TRP A 164 7.12 29.68 -2.89
C TRP A 164 7.20 30.62 -4.09
N GLU A 165 8.18 30.46 -5.00
CA GLU A 165 8.35 31.32 -6.18
C GLU A 165 7.38 30.95 -7.32
N HIS A 166 6.69 29.82 -7.19
CA HIS A 166 5.75 29.30 -8.19
C HIS A 166 4.27 29.49 -7.80
N LYS A 167 3.96 30.58 -7.06
CA LYS A 167 2.57 30.96 -6.74
C LYS A 167 2.03 31.92 -7.79
#